data_d1f5b19a8027265e0468e4a6a168db4c
#
_entry.id   d1f5b19a8027265e0468e4a6a168db4c
#
_cell.length_a   1.000
_cell.length_b   1.000
_cell.length_c   1.000
_cell.angle_alpha   90.00
_cell.angle_beta   90.00
_cell.angle_gamma   90.00
#
_symmetry.space_group_name_H-M   'P 1'
#
loop_
_entity.id
_entity.type
_entity.pdbx_description
1 polymer ?
#
loop_
_entity_poly.entity_id
_entity_poly.type
_entity_poly.pdbx_seq_one_letter_code
_entity_poly.pdbx_strand_id
1 'polypeptide(L)'
;MVGRAGAVRPCGPLSPAYAARAPMEQRPVCHSGRMHSPDPLLMTAAGRDDGGTGPGAGRRARLAASRLYVCTDLQRFLRPDGTLDTAAFADFCAAAFRGGVDVIQVRDKAVDVAVELAAFAVLVPLAREHGALSAANDRADVAALAGVDVFHTGQTDLTTAQCRALLGPDVVLGRSCHTGAQVRTARAEDGLDYFCTGPVWATPTKPGRAAVGLELPTLAARLDAEDPAGARPWFAIGGVDADRLPEVRAAGAERIVVVRAVTQAEDPEAAARTLRAGLPD
;
A
#
# COMPACT_ATOMS: atom_id res chain seq x y z
N MET A 1 33.02 56.22 2.09
CA MET A 1 34.13 55.37 1.60
C MET A 1 33.54 54.26 0.77
N VAL A 2 33.98 54.23 -0.46
CA VAL A 2 33.56 53.43 -1.60
C VAL A 2 34.13 52.02 -1.48
N GLY A 3 33.36 50.97 -1.75
CA GLY A 3 33.86 49.59 -1.73
C GLY A 3 33.09 48.67 -2.60
N ARG A 4 33.43 48.61 -3.77
CA ARG A 4 33.66 47.59 -4.85
C ARG A 4 32.60 46.49 -5.05
N ALA A 5 31.94 46.61 -6.17
CA ALA A 5 31.22 45.58 -6.87
C ALA A 5 32.20 44.50 -7.42
N GLY A 6 31.90 43.24 -7.20
CA GLY A 6 32.57 42.09 -7.78
C GLY A 6 31.87 41.63 -9.04
N ALA A 7 32.60 41.67 -10.15
CA ALA A 7 32.13 41.36 -11.49
C ALA A 7 31.88 39.82 -11.66
N VAL A 8 30.75 39.51 -12.25
CA VAL A 8 30.38 38.17 -12.76
C VAL A 8 31.09 37.95 -14.09
N ARG A 9 31.82 36.85 -14.24
CA ARG A 9 32.45 36.45 -15.52
C ARG A 9 31.44 35.66 -16.35
N PRO A 10 31.37 35.91 -17.68
CA PRO A 10 30.53 35.12 -18.58
C PRO A 10 31.15 33.77 -18.93
N CYS A 11 30.34 32.73 -19.04
CA CYS A 11 30.69 31.43 -19.58
C CYS A 11 31.05 31.55 -21.06
N GLY A 12 32.19 30.96 -21.41
CA GLY A 12 32.65 30.84 -22.83
C GLY A 12 31.91 29.72 -23.57
N PRO A 13 31.99 29.71 -24.93
CA PRO A 13 31.19 28.81 -25.75
C PRO A 13 31.73 27.38 -25.76
N LEU A 14 30.77 26.42 -25.79
CA LEU A 14 31.02 24.99 -25.94
C LEU A 14 31.61 24.68 -27.32
N SER A 15 32.65 23.88 -27.33
CA SER A 15 33.36 23.36 -28.51
C SER A 15 32.50 22.40 -29.33
N PRO A 16 32.50 22.47 -30.67
CA PRO A 16 31.76 21.56 -31.53
C PRO A 16 32.62 20.37 -31.94
N ALA A 17 32.37 19.22 -31.31
CA ALA A 17 32.95 17.96 -31.72
C ALA A 17 31.91 16.84 -31.71
N TYR A 18 30.98 16.92 -32.65
CA TYR A 18 30.15 15.80 -33.08
C TYR A 18 29.82 15.95 -34.56
N ALA A 19 30.75 15.54 -35.40
CA ALA A 19 30.54 15.49 -36.84
C ALA A 19 30.79 14.06 -37.36
N ALA A 20 29.78 13.56 -38.05
CA ALA A 20 29.83 12.59 -39.13
C ALA A 20 30.20 11.13 -38.81
N ARG A 21 29.20 10.27 -38.76
CA ARG A 21 29.27 8.92 -39.32
C ARG A 21 28.32 8.81 -40.50
N ALA A 22 28.89 8.41 -41.66
CA ALA A 22 28.20 8.21 -42.92
C ALA A 22 27.19 7.06 -42.89
N PRO A 23 26.19 7.01 -43.80
CA PRO A 23 25.16 5.98 -43.83
C PRO A 23 25.71 4.68 -44.40
N MET A 24 25.42 3.58 -43.71
CA MET A 24 25.68 2.22 -44.20
C MET A 24 24.58 1.83 -45.19
N GLU A 25 24.99 1.43 -46.40
CA GLU A 25 24.15 0.90 -47.45
C GLU A 25 23.29 -0.28 -47.03
N GLN A 26 22.00 -0.19 -47.31
CA GLN A 26 21.06 -1.28 -47.14
C GLN A 26 21.17 -2.27 -48.32
N ARG A 27 21.54 -3.51 -48.06
CA ARG A 27 21.34 -4.60 -48.99
C ARG A 27 19.95 -5.21 -48.79
N PRO A 28 19.18 -5.51 -49.82
CA PRO A 28 17.90 -6.15 -49.69
C PRO A 28 18.07 -7.67 -49.45
N VAL A 29 17.50 -8.17 -48.34
CA VAL A 29 17.34 -9.61 -48.10
C VAL A 29 15.86 -9.95 -48.36
N CYS A 30 15.61 -10.61 -49.48
CA CYS A 30 14.33 -11.28 -49.75
C CYS A 30 14.17 -12.47 -48.80
N HIS A 31 13.19 -12.42 -47.90
CA HIS A 31 12.64 -13.61 -47.26
C HIS A 31 11.13 -13.61 -47.39
N SER A 32 10.66 -14.52 -48.24
CA SER A 32 9.25 -14.93 -48.31
C SER A 32 8.95 -15.78 -47.06
N GLY A 33 8.39 -15.15 -46.04
CA GLY A 33 7.82 -15.83 -44.88
C GLY A 33 6.54 -15.11 -44.51
N ARG A 34 5.40 -15.81 -44.59
CA ARG A 34 4.13 -15.30 -44.08
C ARG A 34 4.26 -15.03 -42.62
N MET A 35 4.41 -13.75 -42.26
CA MET A 35 4.23 -13.33 -40.89
C MET A 35 2.74 -13.29 -40.59
N HIS A 36 2.28 -14.25 -39.77
CA HIS A 36 1.04 -14.09 -39.04
C HIS A 36 1.21 -12.86 -38.14
N SER A 37 0.47 -11.80 -38.45
CA SER A 37 0.26 -10.73 -37.47
C SER A 37 -0.48 -11.34 -36.30
N PRO A 38 -0.01 -11.20 -35.05
CA PRO A 38 -0.86 -11.50 -33.92
C PRO A 38 -2.01 -10.50 -33.92
N ASP A 39 -3.24 -10.99 -33.92
CA ASP A 39 -4.44 -10.20 -33.66
C ASP A 39 -4.22 -9.31 -32.43
N PRO A 40 -4.63 -8.02 -32.48
CA PRO A 40 -4.68 -7.21 -31.29
C PRO A 40 -5.64 -7.88 -30.32
N LEU A 41 -5.06 -8.43 -29.26
CA LEU A 41 -5.73 -9.10 -28.16
C LEU A 41 -7.06 -8.44 -27.86
N LEU A 42 -8.13 -9.18 -28.15
CA LEU A 42 -9.39 -9.03 -27.45
C LEU A 42 -9.08 -9.05 -25.96
N MET A 43 -9.05 -7.86 -25.34
CA MET A 43 -9.25 -7.73 -23.92
C MET A 43 -10.70 -8.12 -23.66
N THR A 44 -10.91 -9.40 -23.43
CA THR A 44 -12.18 -9.88 -22.88
C THR A 44 -12.29 -9.27 -21.49
N ALA A 45 -13.16 -8.29 -21.42
CA ALA A 45 -13.65 -7.74 -20.17
C ALA A 45 -14.24 -8.86 -19.31
N ALA A 46 -13.93 -8.75 -18.01
CA ALA A 46 -14.70 -9.28 -16.91
C ALA A 46 -14.95 -10.80 -16.92
N GLY A 47 -14.00 -11.54 -16.41
CA GLY A 47 -14.32 -12.75 -15.67
C GLY A 47 -15.22 -12.37 -14.49
N ARG A 48 -16.48 -12.73 -14.58
CA ARG A 48 -17.42 -12.76 -13.46
C ARG A 48 -16.86 -13.69 -12.40
N ASP A 49 -17.11 -13.30 -11.17
CA ASP A 49 -16.90 -14.03 -9.94
C ASP A 49 -17.16 -15.55 -10.10
N ASP A 50 -16.08 -16.30 -10.31
CA ASP A 50 -16.12 -17.76 -10.29
C ASP A 50 -16.03 -18.13 -8.81
N GLY A 51 -17.15 -18.48 -8.22
CA GLY A 51 -17.32 -18.86 -6.80
C GLY A 51 -16.09 -19.47 -6.13
N GLY A 52 -15.27 -18.65 -5.62
CA GLY A 52 -14.34 -18.64 -4.53
C GLY A 52 -13.48 -19.87 -4.21
N THR A 53 -12.63 -20.38 -5.10
CA THR A 53 -11.60 -21.35 -4.71
C THR A 53 -10.14 -20.94 -5.03
N GLY A 54 -9.94 -19.79 -5.66
CA GLY A 54 -8.60 -19.31 -6.03
C GLY A 54 -7.84 -18.61 -4.89
N PRO A 55 -6.51 -18.37 -5.08
CA PRO A 55 -5.67 -17.68 -4.07
C PRO A 55 -6.21 -16.31 -3.67
N GLY A 56 -6.80 -15.56 -4.59
CA GLY A 56 -7.40 -14.27 -4.34
C GLY A 56 -8.61 -14.32 -3.43
N ALA A 57 -9.47 -15.35 -3.57
CA ALA A 57 -10.62 -15.54 -2.69
C ALA A 57 -10.19 -15.82 -1.25
N GLY A 58 -9.18 -16.64 -1.05
CA GLY A 58 -8.62 -16.91 0.28
C GLY A 58 -8.02 -15.65 0.93
N ARG A 59 -7.35 -14.79 0.15
CA ARG A 59 -6.82 -13.51 0.63
C ARG A 59 -7.94 -12.54 1.01
N ARG A 60 -9.00 -12.42 0.21
CA ARG A 60 -10.18 -11.60 0.50
C ARG A 60 -10.91 -12.07 1.74
N ALA A 61 -11.11 -13.38 1.90
CA ALA A 61 -11.73 -13.94 3.09
C ALA A 61 -10.92 -13.62 4.36
N ARG A 62 -9.58 -13.77 4.32
CA ARG A 62 -8.71 -13.38 5.43
C ARG A 62 -8.77 -11.88 5.72
N LEU A 63 -8.76 -11.02 4.70
CA LEU A 63 -8.91 -9.58 4.92
C LEU A 63 -10.28 -9.24 5.54
N ALA A 64 -11.35 -9.85 5.10
CA ALA A 64 -12.69 -9.64 5.68
C ALA A 64 -12.76 -10.04 7.16
N ALA A 65 -12.04 -11.10 7.55
CA ALA A 65 -11.90 -11.53 8.93
C ALA A 65 -10.92 -10.68 9.75
N SER A 66 -10.03 -9.93 9.09
CA SER A 66 -9.00 -9.10 9.76
C SER A 66 -9.62 -7.99 10.61
N ARG A 67 -9.00 -7.70 11.75
CA ARG A 67 -9.41 -6.65 12.69
C ARG A 67 -8.31 -5.64 12.95
N LEU A 68 -7.05 -6.11 13.07
CA LEU A 68 -5.89 -5.29 13.41
C LEU A 68 -4.88 -5.28 12.27
N TYR A 69 -4.69 -4.10 11.69
CA TYR A 69 -3.76 -3.86 10.61
C TYR A 69 -2.66 -2.90 11.09
N VAL A 70 -1.40 -3.28 10.94
CA VAL A 70 -0.25 -2.44 11.28
C VAL A 70 0.40 -1.90 10.02
N CYS A 71 0.60 -0.58 9.96
CA CYS A 71 1.43 0.05 8.94
C CYS A 71 2.77 0.46 9.58
N THR A 72 3.89 0.08 8.97
CA THR A 72 5.24 0.36 9.47
C THR A 72 6.10 1.02 8.39
N ASP A 73 6.98 1.93 8.79
CA ASP A 73 8.15 2.33 8.00
C ASP A 73 9.33 1.38 8.25
N LEU A 74 10.40 1.56 7.52
CA LEU A 74 11.62 0.76 7.64
C LEU A 74 12.78 1.52 8.33
N GLN A 75 12.63 2.83 8.58
CA GLN A 75 13.71 3.70 9.05
C GLN A 75 14.38 3.18 10.32
N ARG A 76 13.61 2.65 11.26
CA ARG A 76 14.12 2.14 12.54
C ARG A 76 14.82 0.79 12.44
N PHE A 77 14.74 0.15 11.28
CA PHE A 77 15.41 -1.12 10.99
C PHE A 77 16.60 -0.93 10.04
N LEU A 78 16.95 0.31 9.69
CA LEU A 78 18.11 0.56 8.85
C LEU A 78 19.39 0.52 9.70
N ARG A 79 20.40 -0.15 9.15
CA ARG A 79 21.78 -0.07 9.64
C ARG A 79 22.41 1.26 9.22
N PRO A 80 23.56 1.64 9.82
CA PRO A 80 24.25 2.87 9.45
C PRO A 80 24.69 2.95 7.97
N ASP A 81 24.82 1.81 7.29
CA ASP A 81 25.15 1.71 5.86
C ASP A 81 23.89 1.81 4.95
N GLY A 82 22.70 2.03 5.53
CA GLY A 82 21.44 2.11 4.81
C GLY A 82 20.81 0.76 4.46
N THR A 83 21.42 -0.35 4.79
CA THR A 83 20.84 -1.68 4.58
C THR A 83 19.82 -2.02 5.66
N LEU A 84 18.88 -2.90 5.33
CA LEU A 84 17.87 -3.37 6.29
C LEU A 84 18.50 -4.36 7.30
N ASP A 85 18.25 -4.17 8.58
CA ASP A 85 18.42 -5.21 9.58
C ASP A 85 17.25 -6.20 9.49
N THR A 86 17.43 -7.22 8.68
CA THR A 86 16.40 -8.24 8.40
C THR A 86 16.01 -9.03 9.65
N ALA A 87 16.94 -9.23 10.60
CA ALA A 87 16.67 -9.94 11.84
C ALA A 87 15.77 -9.09 12.77
N ALA A 88 16.13 -7.83 13.00
CA ALA A 88 15.32 -6.93 13.82
C ALA A 88 13.93 -6.70 13.21
N PHE A 89 13.83 -6.62 11.88
CA PHE A 89 12.54 -6.50 11.19
C PHE A 89 11.70 -7.78 11.29
N ALA A 90 12.31 -8.96 11.17
CA ALA A 90 11.64 -10.24 11.35
C ALA A 90 11.10 -10.40 12.79
N ASP A 91 11.92 -10.08 13.80
CA ASP A 91 11.52 -10.14 15.21
C ASP A 91 10.32 -9.24 15.51
N PHE A 92 10.31 -8.03 14.97
CA PHE A 92 9.18 -7.11 15.06
C PHE A 92 7.90 -7.69 14.42
N CYS A 93 8.00 -8.16 13.16
CA CYS A 93 6.86 -8.72 12.45
C CYS A 93 6.29 -9.96 13.17
N ALA A 94 7.17 -10.87 13.63
CA ALA A 94 6.77 -12.05 14.37
C ALA A 94 6.09 -11.69 15.70
N ALA A 95 6.62 -10.73 16.46
CA ALA A 95 6.02 -10.25 17.69
C ALA A 95 4.63 -9.64 17.45
N ALA A 96 4.50 -8.79 16.41
CA ALA A 96 3.22 -8.20 16.04
C ALA A 96 2.18 -9.27 15.66
N PHE A 97 2.56 -10.26 14.85
CA PHE A 97 1.67 -11.37 14.48
C PHE A 97 1.25 -12.23 15.68
N ARG A 98 2.18 -12.57 16.58
CA ARG A 98 1.83 -13.29 17.84
C ARG A 98 0.90 -12.47 18.73
N GLY A 99 0.96 -11.15 18.65
CA GLY A 99 0.05 -10.23 19.33
C GLY A 99 -1.34 -10.13 18.68
N GLY A 100 -1.57 -10.80 17.55
CA GLY A 100 -2.87 -10.83 16.86
C GLY A 100 -3.03 -9.77 15.77
N VAL A 101 -1.93 -9.28 15.19
CA VAL A 101 -1.97 -8.48 13.95
C VAL A 101 -2.32 -9.38 12.77
N ASP A 102 -3.32 -8.99 12.00
CA ASP A 102 -3.79 -9.73 10.83
C ASP A 102 -3.08 -9.30 9.53
N VAL A 103 -2.67 -8.03 9.44
CA VAL A 103 -2.03 -7.46 8.26
C VAL A 103 -0.87 -6.57 8.66
N ILE A 104 0.31 -6.75 8.05
CA ILE A 104 1.42 -5.79 8.16
C ILE A 104 1.67 -5.16 6.79
N GLN A 105 1.63 -3.83 6.72
CA GLN A 105 1.97 -3.04 5.54
C GLN A 105 3.33 -2.36 5.72
N VAL A 106 4.23 -2.59 4.80
CA VAL A 106 5.42 -1.75 4.63
C VAL A 106 5.03 -0.49 3.87
N ARG A 107 5.29 0.67 4.48
CA ARG A 107 5.07 1.98 3.91
C ARG A 107 6.23 2.91 4.27
N ASP A 108 7.23 2.97 3.41
CA ASP A 108 8.34 3.91 3.51
C ASP A 108 8.53 4.63 2.17
N LYS A 109 8.65 5.96 2.20
CA LYS A 109 8.83 6.79 0.99
C LYS A 109 10.26 7.30 0.84
N ALA A 110 11.14 6.91 1.75
CA ALA A 110 12.50 7.42 1.84
C ALA A 110 13.58 6.34 1.64
N VAL A 111 13.20 5.07 1.55
CA VAL A 111 14.13 3.97 1.28
C VAL A 111 14.22 3.63 -0.19
N ASP A 112 15.33 3.07 -0.59
CA ASP A 112 15.52 2.52 -1.93
C ASP A 112 14.69 1.24 -2.14
N VAL A 113 14.31 0.96 -3.40
CA VAL A 113 13.53 -0.23 -3.78
C VAL A 113 14.18 -1.52 -3.30
N ALA A 114 15.52 -1.60 -3.31
CA ALA A 114 16.24 -2.79 -2.85
C ALA A 114 15.98 -3.08 -1.37
N VAL A 115 15.90 -2.05 -0.53
CA VAL A 115 15.58 -2.16 0.90
C VAL A 115 14.13 -2.60 1.09
N GLU A 116 13.21 -2.03 0.31
CA GLU A 116 11.79 -2.39 0.35
C GLU A 116 11.58 -3.86 -0.05
N LEU A 117 12.23 -4.32 -1.13
CA LEU A 117 12.20 -5.73 -1.55
C LEU A 117 12.82 -6.67 -0.52
N ALA A 118 13.91 -6.25 0.15
CA ALA A 118 14.51 -7.02 1.24
C ALA A 118 13.54 -7.16 2.43
N ALA A 119 12.77 -6.11 2.75
CA ALA A 119 11.74 -6.19 3.78
C ALA A 119 10.62 -7.16 3.39
N PHE A 120 10.16 -7.14 2.15
CA PHE A 120 9.13 -8.08 1.68
C PHE A 120 9.63 -9.52 1.62
N ALA A 121 10.92 -9.75 1.32
CA ALA A 121 11.52 -11.09 1.36
C ALA A 121 11.45 -11.71 2.78
N VAL A 122 11.40 -10.88 3.81
CA VAL A 122 11.17 -11.29 5.21
C VAL A 122 9.66 -11.38 5.53
N LEU A 123 8.90 -10.33 5.20
CA LEU A 123 7.51 -10.20 5.62
C LEU A 123 6.59 -11.25 4.97
N VAL A 124 6.73 -11.49 3.66
CA VAL A 124 5.80 -12.36 2.91
C VAL A 124 5.78 -13.81 3.43
N PRO A 125 6.94 -14.50 3.61
CA PRO A 125 6.94 -15.85 4.17
C PRO A 125 6.46 -15.86 5.63
N LEU A 126 6.84 -14.87 6.43
CA LEU A 126 6.46 -14.78 7.83
C LEU A 126 4.95 -14.54 8.01
N ALA A 127 4.35 -13.67 7.21
CA ALA A 127 2.90 -13.48 7.21
C ALA A 127 2.16 -14.78 6.89
N ARG A 128 2.66 -15.54 5.91
CA ARG A 128 2.08 -16.85 5.54
C ARG A 128 2.19 -17.86 6.68
N GLU A 129 3.33 -17.92 7.38
CA GLU A 129 3.55 -18.80 8.52
C GLU A 129 2.54 -18.54 9.65
N HIS A 130 2.24 -17.26 9.88
CA HIS A 130 1.28 -16.83 10.90
C HIS A 130 -0.19 -16.81 10.42
N GLY A 131 -0.50 -17.20 9.18
CA GLY A 131 -1.85 -17.12 8.62
C GLY A 131 -2.33 -15.68 8.37
N ALA A 132 -1.42 -14.70 8.45
CA ALA A 132 -1.65 -13.27 8.28
C ALA A 132 -1.46 -12.84 6.81
N LEU A 133 -1.56 -11.54 6.54
CA LEU A 133 -1.41 -10.93 5.22
C LEU A 133 -0.25 -9.94 5.18
N SER A 134 0.52 -9.99 4.10
CA SER A 134 1.54 -9.00 3.75
C SER A 134 0.95 -7.92 2.86
N ALA A 135 1.31 -6.64 3.10
CA ALA A 135 0.77 -5.52 2.33
C ALA A 135 1.86 -4.54 1.87
N ALA A 136 1.75 -4.09 0.61
CA ALA A 136 2.58 -3.03 0.04
C ALA A 136 1.76 -1.74 -0.17
N ASN A 137 2.47 -0.60 -0.24
CA ASN A 137 1.89 0.72 -0.40
C ASN A 137 2.42 1.42 -1.67
N ASP A 138 1.54 2.06 -2.45
CA ASP A 138 1.78 2.95 -3.60
C ASP A 138 2.57 2.32 -4.79
N ARG A 139 3.57 1.47 -4.58
CA ARG A 139 4.47 0.91 -5.59
C ARG A 139 3.97 -0.45 -6.08
N ALA A 140 3.13 -0.45 -7.14
CA ALA A 140 2.57 -1.68 -7.71
C ALA A 140 3.64 -2.61 -8.34
N ASP A 141 4.73 -2.05 -8.87
CA ASP A 141 5.89 -2.80 -9.37
C ASP A 141 6.59 -3.58 -8.25
N VAL A 142 6.82 -2.94 -7.10
CA VAL A 142 7.38 -3.59 -5.91
C VAL A 142 6.43 -4.67 -5.38
N ALA A 143 5.13 -4.35 -5.30
CA ALA A 143 4.11 -5.31 -4.87
C ALA A 143 4.08 -6.57 -5.75
N ALA A 144 4.16 -6.41 -7.08
CA ALA A 144 4.20 -7.51 -8.04
C ALA A 144 5.45 -8.37 -7.87
N LEU A 145 6.64 -7.73 -7.76
CA LEU A 145 7.91 -8.44 -7.58
C LEU A 145 7.98 -9.19 -6.25
N ALA A 146 7.44 -8.60 -5.19
CA ALA A 146 7.43 -9.18 -3.85
C ALA A 146 6.36 -10.27 -3.65
N GLY A 147 5.34 -10.32 -4.49
CA GLY A 147 4.23 -11.28 -4.37
C GLY A 147 3.40 -11.11 -3.11
N VAL A 148 3.15 -9.86 -2.69
CA VAL A 148 2.36 -9.52 -1.52
C VAL A 148 0.90 -9.94 -1.66
N ASP A 149 0.19 -10.06 -0.55
CA ASP A 149 -1.22 -10.43 -0.52
C ASP A 149 -2.14 -9.23 -0.75
N VAL A 150 -1.74 -8.05 -0.27
CA VAL A 150 -2.53 -6.82 -0.24
C VAL A 150 -1.74 -5.66 -0.85
N PHE A 151 -2.41 -4.81 -1.59
CA PHE A 151 -1.85 -3.57 -2.12
C PHE A 151 -2.74 -2.38 -1.78
N HIS A 152 -2.17 -1.31 -1.23
CA HIS A 152 -2.90 -0.14 -0.77
C HIS A 152 -2.47 1.13 -1.51
N THR A 153 -3.44 1.93 -1.96
CA THR A 153 -3.23 3.20 -2.67
C THR A 153 -3.90 4.38 -1.96
N GLY A 154 -3.41 5.57 -2.24
CA GLY A 154 -4.08 6.83 -1.94
C GLY A 154 -4.96 7.30 -3.10
N GLN A 155 -5.47 8.53 -2.99
CA GLN A 155 -6.40 9.12 -3.96
C GLN A 155 -5.71 9.67 -5.23
N THR A 156 -4.40 9.88 -5.18
CA THR A 156 -3.60 10.44 -6.27
C THR A 156 -2.63 9.42 -6.89
N ASP A 157 -2.70 8.18 -6.41
CA ASP A 157 -1.90 7.06 -6.90
C ASP A 157 -2.63 6.35 -8.07
N LEU A 158 -2.18 5.16 -8.43
CA LEU A 158 -2.80 4.36 -9.49
C LEU A 158 -4.30 4.13 -9.23
N THR A 159 -5.09 4.17 -10.28
CA THR A 159 -6.51 3.79 -10.24
C THR A 159 -6.66 2.28 -10.00
N THR A 160 -7.83 1.84 -9.52
CA THR A 160 -8.11 0.41 -9.32
C THR A 160 -7.92 -0.41 -10.59
N ALA A 161 -8.36 0.11 -11.75
CA ALA A 161 -8.16 -0.55 -13.04
C ALA A 161 -6.68 -0.71 -13.41
N GLN A 162 -5.85 0.32 -13.16
CA GLN A 162 -4.40 0.24 -13.38
C GLN A 162 -3.74 -0.75 -12.42
N CYS A 163 -4.15 -0.76 -11.15
CA CYS A 163 -3.66 -1.75 -10.18
C CYS A 163 -4.02 -3.16 -10.61
N ARG A 164 -5.25 -3.40 -11.07
CA ARG A 164 -5.68 -4.72 -11.57
C ARG A 164 -4.91 -5.16 -12.81
N ALA A 165 -4.61 -4.24 -13.72
CA ALA A 165 -3.80 -4.54 -14.90
C ALA A 165 -2.37 -4.99 -14.55
N LEU A 166 -1.78 -4.43 -13.48
CA LEU A 166 -0.42 -4.75 -13.05
C LEU A 166 -0.36 -5.96 -12.10
N LEU A 167 -1.30 -6.09 -11.19
CA LEU A 167 -1.27 -7.04 -10.08
C LEU A 167 -2.19 -8.25 -10.26
N GLY A 168 -3.05 -8.20 -11.27
CA GLY A 168 -4.02 -9.26 -11.53
C GLY A 168 -5.19 -9.30 -10.54
N PRO A 169 -6.02 -10.34 -10.60
CA PRO A 169 -7.23 -10.45 -9.79
C PRO A 169 -6.98 -10.95 -8.36
N ASP A 170 -5.84 -11.56 -8.08
CA ASP A 170 -5.60 -12.28 -6.82
C ASP A 170 -5.09 -11.40 -5.67
N VAL A 171 -4.48 -10.25 -5.97
CA VAL A 171 -4.03 -9.30 -4.96
C VAL A 171 -5.21 -8.51 -4.42
N VAL A 172 -5.33 -8.40 -3.10
CA VAL A 172 -6.38 -7.61 -2.44
C VAL A 172 -6.06 -6.13 -2.58
N LEU A 173 -6.96 -5.34 -3.17
CA LEU A 173 -6.75 -3.91 -3.40
C LEU A 173 -7.51 -3.05 -2.40
N GLY A 174 -6.79 -2.07 -1.81
CA GLY A 174 -7.34 -1.11 -0.87
C GLY A 174 -7.06 0.34 -1.22
N ARG A 175 -7.92 1.24 -0.71
CA ARG A 175 -7.78 2.69 -0.92
C ARG A 175 -8.05 3.51 0.33
N SER A 176 -7.23 4.56 0.54
CA SER A 176 -7.48 5.56 1.58
C SER A 176 -8.63 6.49 1.19
N CYS A 177 -9.60 6.72 2.07
CA CYS A 177 -10.71 7.67 1.92
C CYS A 177 -10.65 8.75 3.00
N HIS A 178 -10.83 10.01 2.59
CA HIS A 178 -10.68 11.21 3.42
C HIS A 178 -11.92 12.10 3.41
N THR A 179 -12.92 11.76 2.59
CA THR A 179 -14.20 12.47 2.48
C THR A 179 -15.35 11.47 2.36
N GLY A 180 -16.57 11.91 2.71
CA GLY A 180 -17.75 11.08 2.55
C GLY A 180 -18.04 10.69 1.10
N ALA A 181 -17.70 11.54 0.13
CA ALA A 181 -17.81 11.21 -1.29
C ALA A 181 -16.85 10.05 -1.67
N GLN A 182 -15.61 10.10 -1.20
CA GLN A 182 -14.63 9.02 -1.44
C GLN A 182 -15.06 7.70 -0.82
N VAL A 183 -15.66 7.71 0.38
CA VAL A 183 -16.21 6.50 1.02
C VAL A 183 -17.32 5.89 0.14
N ARG A 184 -18.28 6.71 -0.34
CA ARG A 184 -19.36 6.23 -1.21
C ARG A 184 -18.81 5.66 -2.53
N THR A 185 -17.86 6.35 -3.15
CA THR A 185 -17.20 5.86 -4.37
C THR A 185 -16.47 4.54 -4.11
N ALA A 186 -15.68 4.43 -3.04
CA ALA A 186 -14.94 3.21 -2.72
C ALA A 186 -15.86 2.01 -2.44
N ARG A 187 -17.05 2.23 -1.87
CA ARG A 187 -18.05 1.17 -1.68
C ARG A 187 -18.58 0.60 -3.00
N ALA A 188 -18.74 1.45 -4.01
CA ALA A 188 -19.32 1.10 -5.31
C ALA A 188 -18.26 0.75 -6.38
N GLU A 189 -16.96 0.99 -6.11
CA GLU A 189 -15.90 0.86 -7.12
C GLU A 189 -15.58 -0.62 -7.42
N ASP A 190 -15.84 -1.03 -8.65
CA ASP A 190 -15.53 -2.39 -9.10
C ASP A 190 -14.02 -2.67 -9.02
N GLY A 191 -13.70 -3.88 -8.56
CA GLY A 191 -12.32 -4.32 -8.43
C GLY A 191 -11.56 -3.80 -7.21
N LEU A 192 -12.17 -2.92 -6.39
CA LEU A 192 -11.63 -2.54 -5.08
C LEU A 192 -12.14 -3.50 -4.02
N ASP A 193 -11.29 -3.99 -3.11
CA ASP A 193 -11.65 -4.99 -2.12
C ASP A 193 -11.92 -4.40 -0.74
N TYR A 194 -11.24 -3.30 -0.35
CA TYR A 194 -11.44 -2.63 0.93
C TYR A 194 -11.06 -1.15 0.87
N PHE A 195 -11.39 -0.41 1.90
CA PHE A 195 -10.95 0.98 2.04
C PHE A 195 -10.61 1.34 3.49
N CYS A 196 -9.88 2.46 3.66
CA CYS A 196 -9.59 3.01 4.98
C CYS A 196 -10.23 4.38 5.12
N THR A 197 -10.80 4.68 6.28
CA THR A 197 -11.42 5.97 6.64
C THR A 197 -10.50 6.74 7.59
N GLY A 198 -10.10 7.96 7.23
CA GLY A 198 -9.24 8.77 8.11
C GLY A 198 -8.45 9.87 7.39
N PRO A 199 -7.54 10.55 8.12
CA PRO A 199 -7.13 10.24 9.50
C PRO A 199 -8.17 10.72 10.53
N VAL A 200 -8.54 9.85 11.47
CA VAL A 200 -9.50 10.20 12.53
C VAL A 200 -8.94 11.31 13.40
N TRP A 201 -7.70 11.19 13.87
CA TRP A 201 -6.94 12.25 14.55
C TRP A 201 -5.72 12.67 13.74
N ALA A 202 -5.24 13.86 13.99
CA ALA A 202 -3.98 14.34 13.41
C ALA A 202 -2.85 13.38 13.76
N THR A 203 -2.00 13.08 12.77
CA THR A 203 -0.91 12.13 12.93
C THR A 203 0.34 12.61 12.18
N PRO A 204 1.54 12.49 12.76
CA PRO A 204 2.78 12.82 12.06
C PRO A 204 3.10 11.88 10.89
N THR A 205 2.49 10.70 10.82
CA THR A 205 2.70 9.72 9.72
C THR A 205 2.31 10.26 8.34
N LYS A 206 1.36 11.21 8.28
CA LYS A 206 0.99 11.96 7.06
C LYS A 206 0.89 13.45 7.39
N PRO A 207 2.02 14.18 7.46
CA PRO A 207 2.05 15.60 7.79
C PRO A 207 1.17 16.43 6.84
N GLY A 208 0.53 17.50 7.36
CA GLY A 208 -0.30 18.41 6.56
C GLY A 208 -1.70 17.92 6.23
N ARG A 209 -2.08 16.70 6.63
CA ARG A 209 -3.45 16.22 6.45
C ARG A 209 -4.29 16.51 7.69
N ALA A 210 -5.37 17.28 7.51
CA ALA A 210 -6.31 17.58 8.59
C ALA A 210 -6.99 16.30 9.09
N ALA A 211 -7.23 16.21 10.40
CA ALA A 211 -8.07 15.19 10.99
C ALA A 211 -9.52 15.34 10.49
N VAL A 212 -10.17 14.22 10.19
CA VAL A 212 -11.56 14.17 9.75
C VAL A 212 -12.51 13.74 10.88
N GLY A 213 -11.97 13.51 12.08
CA GLY A 213 -12.74 13.05 13.23
C GLY A 213 -13.39 11.68 13.02
N LEU A 214 -14.38 11.39 13.83
CA LEU A 214 -15.15 10.14 13.80
C LEU A 214 -16.25 10.15 12.74
N GLU A 215 -16.45 11.25 12.02
CA GLU A 215 -17.54 11.38 11.02
C GLU A 215 -17.44 10.35 9.90
N LEU A 216 -16.24 10.08 9.38
CA LEU A 216 -16.07 9.10 8.31
C LEU A 216 -16.29 7.66 8.75
N PRO A 217 -15.73 7.18 9.88
CA PRO A 217 -16.10 5.88 10.45
C PRO A 217 -17.61 5.74 10.67
N THR A 218 -18.24 6.74 11.28
CA THR A 218 -19.70 6.75 11.51
C THR A 218 -20.49 6.69 10.19
N LEU A 219 -20.06 7.42 9.17
CA LEU A 219 -20.68 7.36 7.84
C LEU A 219 -20.54 5.96 7.23
N ALA A 220 -19.36 5.36 7.29
CA ALA A 220 -19.12 4.03 6.72
C ALA A 220 -20.00 2.98 7.41
N ALA A 221 -20.05 2.98 8.74
CA ALA A 221 -20.89 2.08 9.53
C ALA A 221 -22.38 2.24 9.21
N ARG A 222 -22.86 3.50 9.08
CA ARG A 222 -24.24 3.76 8.71
C ARG A 222 -24.57 3.23 7.31
N LEU A 223 -23.69 3.46 6.33
CA LEU A 223 -23.91 2.97 4.97
C LEU A 223 -23.92 1.44 4.90
N ASP A 224 -23.16 0.75 5.74
CA ASP A 224 -23.20 -0.71 5.83
C ASP A 224 -24.50 -1.20 6.47
N ALA A 225 -25.05 -0.48 7.45
CA ALA A 225 -26.35 -0.80 8.05
C ALA A 225 -27.52 -0.52 7.09
N GLU A 226 -27.45 0.53 6.27
CA GLU A 226 -28.44 0.89 5.25
C GLU A 226 -28.43 -0.09 4.05
N ASP A 227 -27.27 -0.59 3.67
CA ASP A 227 -27.07 -1.52 2.55
C ASP A 227 -26.02 -2.59 2.90
N PRO A 228 -26.39 -3.64 3.64
CA PRO A 228 -25.48 -4.71 4.00
C PRO A 228 -24.94 -5.52 2.79
N ALA A 229 -25.70 -5.61 1.72
CA ALA A 229 -25.30 -6.34 0.51
C ALA A 229 -24.18 -5.62 -0.25
N GLY A 230 -24.15 -4.30 -0.20
CA GLY A 230 -23.09 -3.46 -0.75
C GLY A 230 -21.94 -3.20 0.25
N ALA A 231 -21.97 -3.80 1.45
CA ALA A 231 -20.92 -3.62 2.43
C ALA A 231 -19.58 -4.17 1.93
N ARG A 232 -18.53 -3.42 2.24
CA ARG A 232 -17.16 -3.77 1.89
C ARG A 232 -16.28 -3.61 3.13
N PRO A 233 -15.31 -4.50 3.40
CA PRO A 233 -14.41 -4.33 4.54
C PRO A 233 -13.79 -2.93 4.56
N TRP A 234 -13.79 -2.29 5.70
CA TRP A 234 -13.12 -1.00 5.88
C TRP A 234 -12.45 -0.91 7.25
N PHE A 235 -11.44 -0.07 7.35
CA PHE A 235 -10.64 0.13 8.54
C PHE A 235 -10.61 1.62 8.91
N ALA A 236 -10.77 1.94 10.18
CA ALA A 236 -10.50 3.27 10.70
C ALA A 236 -8.99 3.47 10.91
N ILE A 237 -8.45 4.61 10.46
CA ILE A 237 -7.01 4.91 10.54
C ILE A 237 -6.75 6.34 11.00
N GLY A 238 -5.60 6.54 11.63
CA GLY A 238 -5.05 7.87 11.97
C GLY A 238 -5.22 8.22 13.44
N GLY A 239 -4.12 8.07 14.18
CA GLY A 239 -4.04 8.39 15.60
C GLY A 239 -4.78 7.41 16.50
N VAL A 240 -5.13 6.22 16.02
CA VAL A 240 -5.77 5.17 16.81
C VAL A 240 -4.72 4.51 17.69
N ASP A 241 -5.06 4.36 18.97
CA ASP A 241 -4.31 3.68 20.02
C ASP A 241 -5.30 3.00 20.99
N ALA A 242 -4.79 2.38 22.06
CA ALA A 242 -5.63 1.67 23.02
C ALA A 242 -6.60 2.61 23.77
N ASP A 243 -6.20 3.83 24.07
CA ASP A 243 -7.03 4.79 24.79
C ASP A 243 -8.20 5.31 23.93
N ARG A 244 -7.97 5.47 22.63
CA ARG A 244 -8.95 5.98 21.65
C ARG A 244 -9.78 4.88 20.99
N LEU A 245 -9.39 3.63 21.16
CA LEU A 245 -10.11 2.49 20.58
C LEU A 245 -11.60 2.45 20.96
N PRO A 246 -12.01 2.73 22.21
CA PRO A 246 -13.43 2.77 22.56
C PRO A 246 -14.25 3.79 21.76
N GLU A 247 -13.67 4.97 21.48
CA GLU A 247 -14.35 6.01 20.67
C GLU A 247 -14.52 5.56 19.21
N VAL A 248 -13.47 4.97 18.63
CA VAL A 248 -13.52 4.44 17.25
C VAL A 248 -14.54 3.31 17.14
N ARG A 249 -14.62 2.44 18.15
CA ARG A 249 -15.61 1.38 18.25
C ARG A 249 -17.04 1.92 18.37
N ALA A 250 -17.24 2.93 19.20
CA ALA A 250 -18.55 3.60 19.34
C ALA A 250 -19.02 4.26 18.02
N ALA A 251 -18.07 4.68 17.16
CA ALA A 251 -18.36 5.16 15.81
C ALA A 251 -18.67 4.03 14.81
N GLY A 252 -18.70 2.77 15.23
CA GLY A 252 -19.06 1.59 14.45
C GLY A 252 -17.89 0.90 13.73
N ALA A 253 -16.64 1.30 13.99
CA ALA A 253 -15.50 0.62 13.39
C ALA A 253 -15.21 -0.72 14.09
N GLU A 254 -15.19 -1.79 13.34
CA GLU A 254 -14.81 -3.12 13.79
C GLU A 254 -13.36 -3.47 13.48
N ARG A 255 -12.71 -2.65 12.63
CA ARG A 255 -11.37 -2.85 12.09
C ARG A 255 -10.57 -1.57 12.17
N ILE A 256 -9.31 -1.66 12.55
CA ILE A 256 -8.43 -0.49 12.70
C ILE A 256 -7.09 -0.70 11.98
N VAL A 257 -6.52 0.41 11.51
CA VAL A 257 -5.10 0.49 11.12
C VAL A 257 -4.38 1.34 12.14
N VAL A 258 -3.32 0.81 12.69
CA VAL A 258 -2.44 1.51 13.61
C VAL A 258 -1.02 1.61 13.06
N VAL A 259 -0.27 2.59 13.54
CA VAL A 259 1.15 2.75 13.26
C VAL A 259 1.90 2.74 14.59
N ARG A 260 2.07 3.90 15.21
CA ARG A 260 2.91 4.08 16.39
C ARG A 260 2.48 3.29 17.62
N ALA A 261 1.20 3.01 17.77
CA ALA A 261 0.67 2.24 18.88
C ALA A 261 1.29 0.83 19.00
N VAL A 262 1.77 0.28 17.87
CA VAL A 262 2.53 -1.00 17.86
C VAL A 262 3.98 -0.76 17.49
N THR A 263 4.24 0.09 16.48
CA THR A 263 5.62 0.24 15.96
C THR A 263 6.56 0.96 16.92
N GLN A 264 6.07 1.76 17.86
CA GLN A 264 6.87 2.47 18.87
C GLN A 264 6.69 1.91 20.30
N ALA A 265 5.98 0.78 20.43
CA ALA A 265 5.86 0.12 21.71
C ALA A 265 7.18 -0.58 22.09
N GLU A 266 7.50 -0.61 23.37
CA GLU A 266 8.65 -1.39 23.90
C GLU A 266 8.42 -2.90 23.67
N ASP A 267 7.17 -3.36 23.81
CA ASP A 267 6.73 -4.71 23.50
C ASP A 267 5.63 -4.67 22.44
N PRO A 268 5.96 -4.83 21.14
CA PRO A 268 5.01 -4.84 20.05
C PRO A 268 3.95 -5.95 20.16
N GLU A 269 4.29 -7.10 20.74
CA GLU A 269 3.37 -8.22 20.93
C GLU A 269 2.30 -7.87 21.97
N ALA A 270 2.69 -7.35 23.12
CA ALA A 270 1.76 -6.94 24.17
C ALA A 270 0.87 -5.78 23.72
N ALA A 271 1.42 -4.79 22.99
CA ALA A 271 0.65 -3.68 22.44
C ALA A 271 -0.39 -4.15 21.41
N ALA A 272 0.00 -5.04 20.49
CA ALA A 272 -0.91 -5.64 19.52
C ALA A 272 -2.01 -6.45 20.21
N ARG A 273 -1.67 -7.26 21.20
CA ARG A 273 -2.62 -8.07 21.99
C ARG A 273 -3.65 -7.18 22.71
N THR A 274 -3.22 -6.08 23.28
CA THR A 274 -4.12 -5.12 23.95
C THR A 274 -5.10 -4.52 22.96
N LEU A 275 -4.64 -4.08 21.79
CA LEU A 275 -5.51 -3.55 20.72
C LEU A 275 -6.47 -4.62 20.20
N ARG A 276 -5.97 -5.85 19.95
CA ARG A 276 -6.80 -6.94 19.42
C ARG A 276 -7.91 -7.34 20.40
N ALA A 277 -7.62 -7.37 21.69
CA ALA A 277 -8.61 -7.68 22.73
C ALA A 277 -9.74 -6.64 22.82
N GLY A 278 -9.51 -5.40 22.40
CA GLY A 278 -10.54 -4.36 22.34
C GLY A 278 -11.39 -4.38 21.06
N LEU A 279 -11.08 -5.26 20.08
CA LEU A 279 -11.81 -5.43 18.83
C LEU A 279 -12.74 -6.66 18.89
N PRO A 280 -13.80 -6.72 18.05
CA PRO A 280 -14.65 -7.92 18.00
C PRO A 280 -13.87 -9.13 17.47
N ASP A 281 -14.44 -10.31 17.70
CA ASP A 281 -13.93 -11.58 17.16
C ASP A 281 -14.09 -11.69 15.64
#